data_41ac726c70ee7fe61fe746dad75ac201
#
_entry.id   41ac726c70ee7fe61fe746dad75ac201
#
_cell.length_a   1.000
_cell.length_b   1.000
_cell.length_c   1.000
_cell.angle_alpha   90.00
_cell.angle_beta   90.00
_cell.angle_gamma   90.00
#
_symmetry.space_group_name_H-M   'P 1'
#
loop_
_entity.id
_entity.type
_entity.pdbx_description
1 polymer ?
#
loop_
_entity_poly.entity_id
_entity_poly.type
_entity_poly.pdbx_seq_one_letter_code
_entity_poly.pdbx_strand_id
1 'polypeptide(L)'
;VDALKKGEVAIYPTDTGYAFGCALSSAKGITKLRQLKSIGAKSKKPLTMMVNEIVDFGTYGVMDNRVFRMVRRILPGPYTIILKASIDVPRAMKNRDHEIGLRMPNNAVCRMLVDLVGEPLLVGSVSSADEEPDTEDPELLERIHRGDVNFVLDAGPMWPNPSTILRAGREEIEVVREGQGPIPD
;
A
#
# COMPACT_ATOMS: atom_id res chain seq x y z
N VAL A 1 -4.44 15.57 -6.67
CA VAL A 1 -4.95 15.69 -5.28
C VAL A 1 -6.47 15.75 -5.26
N ASP A 2 -7.10 16.68 -5.99
CA ASP A 2 -8.58 16.85 -5.97
C ASP A 2 -9.34 15.60 -6.37
N ALA A 3 -8.86 14.84 -7.36
CA ALA A 3 -9.46 13.58 -7.76
C ALA A 3 -9.42 12.55 -6.62
N LEU A 4 -8.28 12.42 -5.92
CA LEU A 4 -8.15 11.54 -4.76
C LEU A 4 -9.07 11.97 -3.62
N LYS A 5 -9.17 13.27 -3.32
CA LYS A 5 -10.12 13.82 -2.32
C LYS A 5 -11.57 13.58 -2.68
N LYS A 6 -11.89 13.48 -3.97
CA LYS A 6 -13.24 13.10 -4.46
C LYS A 6 -13.47 11.58 -4.47
N GLY A 7 -12.48 10.81 -4.03
CA GLY A 7 -12.58 9.37 -3.92
C GLY A 7 -12.31 8.59 -5.21
N GLU A 8 -11.65 9.22 -6.16
CA GLU A 8 -11.23 8.56 -7.39
C GLU A 8 -9.97 7.72 -7.16
N VAL A 9 -9.73 6.73 -8.05
CA VAL A 9 -8.51 5.93 -8.07
C VAL A 9 -7.52 6.54 -9.05
N ALA A 10 -6.24 6.55 -8.66
CA ALA A 10 -5.14 6.98 -9.51
C ALA A 10 -4.03 5.92 -9.55
N ILE A 11 -3.11 6.06 -10.52
CA ILE A 11 -1.83 5.35 -10.54
C ILE A 11 -0.72 6.36 -10.29
N TYR A 12 0.22 6.00 -9.41
CA TYR A 12 1.36 6.85 -9.08
C TYR A 12 2.62 6.01 -8.77
N PRO A 13 3.83 6.61 -8.98
CA PRO A 13 5.08 5.92 -8.69
C PRO A 13 5.29 5.77 -7.18
N THR A 14 5.87 4.64 -6.78
CA THR A 14 6.33 4.37 -5.41
C THR A 14 7.80 3.96 -5.43
N ASP A 15 8.37 3.63 -4.28
CA ASP A 15 9.71 3.07 -4.16
C ASP A 15 9.83 1.61 -4.66
N THR A 16 8.71 0.98 -5.01
CA THR A 16 8.66 -0.43 -5.45
C THR A 16 8.02 -0.65 -6.82
N GLY A 17 7.75 0.42 -7.55
CA GLY A 17 7.06 0.43 -8.84
C GLY A 17 5.79 1.27 -8.80
N TYR A 18 5.02 1.26 -9.90
CA TYR A 18 3.74 1.94 -9.96
C TYR A 18 2.67 1.24 -9.10
N ALA A 19 1.77 2.03 -8.55
CA ALA A 19 0.68 1.52 -7.72
C ALA A 19 -0.64 2.22 -7.99
N PHE A 20 -1.75 1.47 -7.89
CA PHE A 20 -3.09 2.04 -7.72
C PHE A 20 -3.23 2.61 -6.32
N GLY A 21 -3.95 3.72 -6.20
CA GLY A 21 -4.28 4.27 -4.90
C GLY A 21 -5.58 5.07 -4.89
N CYS A 22 -6.15 5.17 -3.70
CA CYS A 22 -7.31 6.00 -3.40
C CYS A 22 -7.25 6.48 -1.94
N ALA A 23 -8.03 7.52 -1.61
CA ALA A 23 -8.13 8.01 -0.25
C ALA A 23 -8.78 6.96 0.68
N LEU A 24 -8.34 6.89 1.93
CA LEU A 24 -8.85 5.95 2.95
C LEU A 24 -10.35 6.16 3.21
N SER A 25 -10.82 7.40 3.20
CA SER A 25 -12.22 7.75 3.42
C SER A 25 -13.16 7.36 2.26
N SER A 26 -12.60 6.98 1.09
CA SER A 26 -13.38 6.67 -0.10
C SER A 26 -13.85 5.23 -0.17
N ALA A 27 -15.07 4.93 0.26
CA ALA A 27 -15.67 3.61 0.08
C ALA A 27 -15.75 3.19 -1.40
N LYS A 28 -16.02 4.15 -2.31
CA LYS A 28 -16.03 3.93 -3.76
C LYS A 28 -14.64 3.55 -4.27
N GLY A 29 -13.61 4.31 -3.87
CA GLY A 29 -12.22 4.05 -4.24
C GLY A 29 -11.73 2.70 -3.71
N ILE A 30 -12.03 2.34 -2.46
CA ILE A 30 -11.71 1.04 -1.86
C ILE A 30 -12.33 -0.09 -2.68
N THR A 31 -13.60 0.03 -3.03
CA THR A 31 -14.31 -0.98 -3.84
C THR A 31 -13.66 -1.14 -5.21
N LYS A 32 -13.36 -0.02 -5.89
CA LYS A 32 -12.72 -0.02 -7.21
C LYS A 32 -11.32 -0.64 -7.14
N LEU A 33 -10.51 -0.29 -6.13
CA LEU A 33 -9.18 -0.84 -5.96
C LEU A 33 -9.22 -2.35 -5.70
N ARG A 34 -10.18 -2.85 -4.91
CA ARG A 34 -10.40 -4.28 -4.74
C ARG A 34 -10.71 -4.99 -6.07
N GLN A 35 -11.53 -4.38 -6.92
CA GLN A 35 -11.85 -4.92 -8.26
C GLN A 35 -10.60 -4.98 -9.13
N LEU A 36 -9.84 -3.89 -9.22
CA LEU A 36 -8.58 -3.81 -9.99
C LEU A 36 -7.55 -4.85 -9.55
N LYS A 37 -7.49 -5.15 -8.25
CA LYS A 37 -6.58 -6.15 -7.68
C LYS A 37 -7.18 -7.55 -7.56
N SER A 38 -8.40 -7.79 -8.07
CA SER A 38 -9.12 -9.07 -7.95
C SER A 38 -9.22 -9.59 -6.52
N ILE A 39 -9.35 -8.68 -5.54
CA ILE A 39 -9.45 -9.01 -4.12
C ILE A 39 -10.92 -9.17 -3.71
N GLY A 40 -11.39 -10.41 -3.64
CA GLY A 40 -12.75 -10.72 -3.20
C GLY A 40 -13.00 -10.43 -1.71
N ALA A 41 -14.28 -10.32 -1.32
CA ALA A 41 -14.67 -10.04 0.06
C ALA A 41 -14.19 -11.07 1.10
N LYS A 42 -13.98 -12.31 0.68
CA LYS A 42 -13.49 -13.42 1.55
C LYS A 42 -11.97 -13.62 1.45
N SER A 43 -11.26 -12.74 0.75
CA SER A 43 -9.81 -12.85 0.60
C SER A 43 -9.10 -12.73 1.95
N LYS A 44 -8.07 -13.55 2.14
CA LYS A 44 -7.12 -13.41 3.27
C LYS A 44 -6.05 -12.35 2.99
N LYS A 45 -5.92 -11.90 1.74
CA LYS A 45 -4.95 -10.86 1.36
C LYS A 45 -5.37 -9.52 1.95
N PRO A 46 -4.60 -8.92 2.86
CA PRO A 46 -4.93 -7.61 3.39
C PRO A 46 -4.75 -6.52 2.35
N LEU A 47 -5.56 -5.47 2.43
CA LEU A 47 -5.26 -4.22 1.73
C LEU A 47 -4.14 -3.50 2.44
N THR A 48 -3.41 -2.68 1.70
CA THR A 48 -2.28 -1.92 2.23
C THR A 48 -2.61 -0.43 2.24
N MET A 49 -2.25 0.21 3.34
CA MET A 49 -2.38 1.64 3.58
C MET A 49 -0.99 2.28 3.56
N MET A 50 -0.87 3.38 2.87
CA MET A 50 0.33 4.21 2.80
C MET A 50 0.17 5.40 3.74
N VAL A 51 1.14 5.58 4.63
CA VAL A 51 1.18 6.63 5.66
C VAL A 51 2.53 7.36 5.64
N ASN A 52 2.60 8.54 6.24
CA ASN A 52 3.82 9.35 6.31
C ASN A 52 4.49 9.34 7.69
N GLU A 53 3.78 8.92 8.72
CA GLU A 53 4.28 8.99 10.09
C GLU A 53 4.29 7.60 10.75
N ILE A 54 5.31 7.35 11.57
CA ILE A 54 5.38 6.09 12.33
C ILE A 54 4.25 5.96 13.34
N VAL A 55 3.74 7.07 13.85
CA VAL A 55 2.60 7.08 14.78
C VAL A 55 1.34 6.47 14.15
N ASP A 56 1.19 6.59 12.83
CA ASP A 56 0.05 6.02 12.11
C ASP A 56 0.02 4.48 12.17
N PHE A 57 1.19 3.85 12.30
CA PHE A 57 1.26 2.40 12.50
C PHE A 57 0.57 1.98 13.81
N GLY A 58 0.68 2.79 14.87
CA GLY A 58 -0.02 2.58 16.13
C GLY A 58 -1.50 2.99 16.08
N THR A 59 -1.84 3.96 15.23
CA THR A 59 -3.23 4.38 15.02
C THR A 59 -4.04 3.32 14.30
N TYR A 60 -3.51 2.78 13.21
CA TYR A 60 -4.24 1.85 12.33
C TYR A 60 -3.95 0.38 12.61
N GLY A 61 -2.85 0.05 13.30
CA GLY A 61 -2.45 -1.32 13.62
C GLY A 61 -2.18 -1.53 15.10
N VAL A 62 -2.47 -2.74 15.57
CA VAL A 62 -2.10 -3.16 16.92
C VAL A 62 -0.63 -3.57 16.93
N MET A 63 0.19 -2.87 17.70
CA MET A 63 1.63 -3.01 17.68
C MET A 63 2.22 -3.02 19.10
N ASP A 64 3.08 -3.98 19.38
CA ASP A 64 3.84 -4.02 20.62
C ASP A 64 5.18 -3.25 20.52
N ASN A 65 5.91 -3.14 21.61
CA ASN A 65 7.18 -2.42 21.66
C ASN A 65 8.28 -3.06 20.77
N ARG A 66 8.23 -4.36 20.54
CA ARG A 66 9.17 -5.07 19.67
C ARG A 66 8.96 -4.67 18.21
N VAL A 67 7.72 -4.76 17.75
CA VAL A 67 7.32 -4.37 16.40
C VAL A 67 7.58 -2.87 16.19
N PHE A 68 7.27 -2.03 17.16
CA PHE A 68 7.55 -0.59 17.09
C PHE A 68 9.04 -0.29 16.90
N ARG A 69 9.92 -0.95 17.65
CA ARG A 69 11.37 -0.78 17.49
C ARG A 69 11.86 -1.22 16.11
N MET A 70 11.35 -2.34 15.59
CA MET A 70 11.66 -2.81 14.25
C MET A 70 11.22 -1.78 13.20
N VAL A 71 9.95 -1.36 13.24
CA VAL A 71 9.37 -0.38 12.30
C VAL A 71 10.20 0.91 12.26
N ARG A 72 10.57 1.45 13.42
CA ARG A 72 11.43 2.64 13.48
C ARG A 72 12.82 2.47 12.86
N ARG A 73 13.34 1.25 12.82
CA ARG A 73 14.66 0.96 12.27
C ARG A 73 14.65 0.83 10.76
N ILE A 74 13.57 0.31 10.19
CA ILE A 74 13.49 -0.04 8.76
C ILE A 74 12.67 0.92 7.91
N LEU A 75 11.91 1.80 8.50
CA LEU A 75 11.06 2.77 7.77
C LEU A 75 11.59 4.21 7.90
N PRO A 76 11.40 5.07 6.86
CA PRO A 76 10.76 4.76 5.57
C PRO A 76 11.58 3.80 4.72
N GLY A 77 10.91 2.94 3.95
CA GLY A 77 11.60 1.95 3.13
C GLY A 77 10.66 0.96 2.44
N PRO A 78 11.23 0.02 1.66
CA PRO A 78 10.49 -0.88 0.78
C PRO A 78 9.89 -2.07 1.54
N TYR A 79 9.14 -1.79 2.59
CA TYR A 79 8.49 -2.80 3.44
C TYR A 79 6.98 -2.62 3.48
N THR A 80 6.29 -3.75 3.62
CA THR A 80 4.87 -3.82 3.98
C THR A 80 4.76 -4.58 5.30
N ILE A 81 4.22 -3.92 6.32
CA ILE A 81 4.06 -4.51 7.64
C ILE A 81 2.59 -4.88 7.83
N ILE A 82 2.31 -6.17 7.97
CA ILE A 82 0.96 -6.68 8.24
C ILE A 82 0.75 -6.72 9.75
N LEU A 83 -0.27 -5.99 10.21
CA LEU A 83 -0.69 -5.89 11.60
C LEU A 83 -2.15 -6.28 11.76
N LYS A 84 -2.57 -6.66 12.97
CA LYS A 84 -3.98 -6.67 13.31
C LYS A 84 -4.52 -5.24 13.22
N ALA A 85 -5.64 -5.08 12.52
CA ALA A 85 -6.25 -3.78 12.32
C ALA A 85 -6.85 -3.23 13.61
N SER A 86 -6.63 -1.96 13.88
CA SER A 86 -7.30 -1.23 14.96
C SER A 86 -8.78 -0.97 14.65
N ILE A 87 -9.48 -0.33 15.57
CA ILE A 87 -10.87 0.10 15.39
C ILE A 87 -10.97 1.23 14.34
N ASP A 88 -9.93 2.03 14.17
CA ASP A 88 -9.89 3.19 13.27
C ASP A 88 -9.78 2.82 11.79
N VAL A 89 -9.45 1.55 11.51
CA VAL A 89 -9.43 1.04 10.13
C VAL A 89 -10.85 0.80 9.62
N PRO A 90 -11.25 1.38 8.48
CA PRO A 90 -12.54 1.13 7.87
C PRO A 90 -12.80 -0.37 7.66
N ARG A 91 -14.02 -0.81 7.97
CA ARG A 91 -14.39 -2.24 7.83
C ARG A 91 -14.14 -2.78 6.42
N ALA A 92 -14.35 -1.94 5.40
CA ALA A 92 -14.14 -2.30 4.00
C ALA A 92 -12.67 -2.64 3.67
N MET A 93 -11.72 -2.19 4.49
CA MET A 93 -10.30 -2.46 4.34
C MET A 93 -9.85 -3.77 5.00
N LYS A 94 -10.54 -4.23 6.04
CA LYS A 94 -10.15 -5.40 6.80
C LYS A 94 -10.33 -6.67 5.96
N ASN A 95 -9.34 -7.55 6.01
CA ASN A 95 -9.45 -8.88 5.43
C ASN A 95 -10.24 -9.81 6.38
N ARG A 96 -10.37 -11.09 6.01
CA ARG A 96 -11.04 -12.11 6.83
C ARG A 96 -10.41 -12.25 8.23
N ASP A 97 -9.10 -12.05 8.35
CA ASP A 97 -8.35 -12.22 9.59
C ASP A 97 -8.20 -10.91 10.38
N HIS A 98 -8.96 -9.86 9.99
CA HIS A 98 -8.91 -8.51 10.56
C HIS A 98 -7.49 -7.92 10.54
N GLU A 99 -6.79 -8.08 9.44
CA GLU A 99 -5.45 -7.56 9.22
C GLU A 99 -5.45 -6.44 8.18
N ILE A 100 -4.41 -5.62 8.24
CA ILE A 100 -4.11 -4.54 7.30
C ILE A 100 -2.61 -4.51 7.06
N GLY A 101 -2.21 -4.19 5.83
CA GLY A 101 -0.84 -3.83 5.50
C GLY A 101 -0.61 -2.35 5.71
N LEU A 102 0.55 -1.98 6.23
CA LEU A 102 1.00 -0.59 6.36
C LEU A 102 2.34 -0.41 5.66
N ARG A 103 2.47 0.70 4.93
CA ARG A 103 3.69 1.11 4.25
C ARG A 103 4.01 2.57 4.56
N MET A 104 5.31 2.86 4.62
CA MET A 104 5.87 4.20 4.64
C MET A 104 6.99 4.25 3.60
N PRO A 105 6.66 4.46 2.30
CA PRO A 105 7.62 4.44 1.22
C PRO A 105 8.68 5.53 1.35
N ASN A 106 9.92 5.21 1.00
CA ASN A 106 10.95 6.22 0.82
C ASN A 106 10.84 6.85 -0.59
N ASN A 107 9.76 7.59 -0.81
CA ASN A 107 9.44 8.20 -2.10
C ASN A 107 8.78 9.56 -1.88
N ALA A 108 9.32 10.61 -2.51
CA ALA A 108 8.85 11.98 -2.34
C ALA A 108 7.42 12.20 -2.88
N VAL A 109 7.05 11.54 -3.98
CA VAL A 109 5.70 11.63 -4.56
C VAL A 109 4.68 11.02 -3.61
N CYS A 110 4.96 9.84 -3.06
CA CYS A 110 4.10 9.18 -2.08
C CYS A 110 3.86 10.07 -0.86
N ARG A 111 4.92 10.63 -0.30
CA ARG A 111 4.84 11.53 0.86
C ARG A 111 3.99 12.76 0.56
N MET A 112 4.27 13.42 -0.57
CA MET A 112 3.52 14.61 -1.00
C MET A 112 2.03 14.30 -1.22
N LEU A 113 1.70 13.16 -1.80
CA LEU A 113 0.30 12.77 -2.01
C LEU A 113 -0.45 12.59 -0.69
N VAL A 114 0.13 11.89 0.28
CA VAL A 114 -0.49 11.70 1.60
C VAL A 114 -0.66 13.05 2.30
N ASP A 115 0.36 13.92 2.29
CA ASP A 115 0.31 15.25 2.93
C ASP A 115 -0.77 16.14 2.29
N LEU A 116 -0.82 16.19 0.95
CA LEU A 116 -1.76 17.06 0.23
C LEU A 116 -3.21 16.54 0.27
N VAL A 117 -3.41 15.22 0.31
CA VAL A 117 -4.74 14.62 0.49
C VAL A 117 -5.20 14.82 1.94
N GLY A 118 -4.27 14.76 2.91
CA GLY A 118 -4.51 14.99 4.32
C GLY A 118 -5.02 13.76 5.06
N GLU A 119 -4.92 12.59 4.45
CA GLU A 119 -5.25 11.29 5.04
C GLU A 119 -4.41 10.17 4.39
N PRO A 120 -4.31 8.97 5.01
CA PRO A 120 -3.67 7.83 4.39
C PRO A 120 -4.29 7.46 3.04
N LEU A 121 -3.46 6.92 2.15
CA LEU A 121 -3.92 6.40 0.86
C LEU A 121 -3.84 4.87 0.86
N LEU A 122 -4.82 4.21 0.27
CA LEU A 122 -4.66 2.82 -0.11
C LEU A 122 -3.60 2.74 -1.19
N VAL A 123 -2.84 1.65 -1.17
CA VAL A 123 -1.82 1.37 -2.15
C VAL A 123 -1.85 -0.10 -2.57
N GLY A 124 -1.82 -0.35 -3.87
CA GLY A 124 -1.71 -1.70 -4.43
C GLY A 124 -0.90 -1.68 -5.71
N SER A 125 0.18 -2.47 -5.79
CA SER A 125 1.02 -2.56 -6.99
C SER A 125 0.17 -2.77 -8.25
N VAL A 126 0.52 -2.12 -9.36
CA VAL A 126 -0.12 -2.36 -10.66
C VAL A 126 0.22 -3.75 -11.19
N SER A 127 1.46 -4.21 -10.99
CA SER A 127 1.91 -5.55 -11.37
C SER A 127 1.46 -6.59 -10.35
N SER A 128 1.22 -7.81 -10.83
CA SER A 128 1.00 -8.98 -9.97
C SER A 128 2.34 -9.54 -9.49
N ALA A 129 2.38 -10.06 -8.26
CA ALA A 129 3.57 -10.74 -7.76
C ALA A 129 3.78 -12.11 -8.42
N ASP A 130 2.75 -12.64 -9.10
CA ASP A 130 2.76 -13.94 -9.77
C ASP A 130 3.12 -13.83 -11.26
N GLU A 131 3.25 -12.60 -11.78
CA GLU A 131 3.68 -12.32 -13.16
C GLU A 131 5.19 -12.13 -13.21
N GLU A 132 5.81 -12.49 -14.34
CA GLU A 132 7.21 -12.14 -14.59
C GLU A 132 7.34 -10.61 -14.57
N PRO A 133 8.39 -10.08 -13.91
CA PRO A 133 8.58 -8.65 -13.84
C PRO A 133 8.85 -8.11 -15.25
N ASP A 134 8.12 -7.07 -15.63
CA ASP A 134 8.32 -6.30 -16.85
C ASP A 134 8.37 -4.82 -16.51
N THR A 135 8.92 -4.02 -17.40
CA THR A 135 8.98 -2.57 -17.23
C THR A 135 7.57 -1.98 -17.19
N GLU A 136 7.27 -1.26 -16.10
CA GLU A 136 6.03 -0.53 -15.94
C GLU A 136 6.15 0.82 -16.67
N ASP A 137 5.51 0.91 -17.84
CA ASP A 137 5.46 2.12 -18.65
C ASP A 137 4.19 2.92 -18.33
N PRO A 138 4.29 4.17 -17.86
CA PRO A 138 3.13 4.98 -17.49
C PRO A 138 2.18 5.26 -18.65
N GLU A 139 2.66 5.40 -19.90
CA GLU A 139 1.79 5.59 -21.07
C GLU A 139 0.99 4.30 -21.36
N LEU A 140 1.60 3.14 -21.21
CA LEU A 140 0.93 1.86 -21.33
C LEU A 140 -0.09 1.66 -20.20
N LEU A 141 0.27 1.99 -18.97
CA LEU A 141 -0.62 1.92 -17.81
C LEU A 141 -1.85 2.82 -17.99
N GLU A 142 -1.67 4.04 -18.49
CA GLU A 142 -2.79 4.94 -18.79
C GLU A 142 -3.72 4.35 -19.85
N ARG A 143 -3.17 3.75 -20.90
CA ARG A 143 -3.95 3.12 -21.98
C ARG A 143 -4.73 1.91 -21.50
N ILE A 144 -4.08 1.01 -20.73
CA ILE A 144 -4.71 -0.22 -20.22
C ILE A 144 -5.83 0.10 -19.24
N HIS A 145 -5.59 1.08 -18.34
CA HIS A 145 -6.52 1.42 -17.27
C HIS A 145 -7.41 2.63 -17.57
N ARG A 146 -7.54 2.99 -18.87
CA ARG A 146 -8.43 4.06 -19.32
C ARG A 146 -9.87 3.76 -18.91
N GLY A 147 -10.46 4.68 -18.13
CA GLY A 147 -11.80 4.52 -17.56
C GLY A 147 -11.85 3.79 -16.22
N ASP A 148 -10.74 3.19 -15.80
CA ASP A 148 -10.59 2.57 -14.48
C ASP A 148 -9.97 3.50 -13.45
N VAL A 149 -9.01 4.34 -13.87
CA VAL A 149 -8.36 5.32 -13.03
C VAL A 149 -8.60 6.74 -13.57
N ASN A 150 -8.52 7.72 -12.69
CA ASN A 150 -8.73 9.12 -13.06
C ASN A 150 -7.49 9.74 -13.72
N PHE A 151 -6.30 9.37 -13.25
CA PHE A 151 -5.02 9.84 -13.82
C PHE A 151 -3.89 8.87 -13.50
N VAL A 152 -2.81 8.99 -14.26
CA VAL A 152 -1.50 8.37 -14.00
C VAL A 152 -0.48 9.48 -13.78
N LEU A 153 0.26 9.44 -12.67
CA LEU A 153 1.42 10.32 -12.47
C LEU A 153 2.62 9.70 -13.14
N ASP A 154 3.05 10.32 -14.24
CA ASP A 154 4.18 9.85 -15.04
C ASP A 154 5.52 10.23 -14.37
N ALA A 155 6.31 9.23 -14.03
CA ALA A 155 7.69 9.34 -13.55
C ALA A 155 8.68 8.62 -14.48
N GLY A 156 8.23 8.30 -15.71
CA GLY A 156 8.96 7.47 -16.66
C GLY A 156 8.81 5.98 -16.40
N PRO A 157 9.35 5.14 -17.29
CA PRO A 157 9.34 3.70 -17.12
C PRO A 157 10.05 3.28 -15.82
N MET A 158 9.44 2.36 -15.07
CA MET A 158 9.98 1.81 -13.82
C MET A 158 10.08 0.29 -13.91
N TRP A 159 11.15 -0.26 -13.36
CA TRP A 159 11.26 -1.69 -13.15
C TRP A 159 10.71 -2.04 -11.77
N PRO A 160 9.65 -2.86 -11.66
CA PRO A 160 9.06 -3.18 -10.37
C PRO A 160 10.04 -4.02 -9.53
N ASN A 161 10.19 -3.63 -8.26
CA ASN A 161 10.95 -4.36 -7.27
C ASN A 161 10.12 -4.47 -5.99
N PRO A 162 9.36 -5.57 -5.81
CA PRO A 162 8.35 -5.68 -4.77
C PRO A 162 8.88 -5.48 -3.35
N SER A 163 8.06 -4.92 -2.47
CA SER A 163 8.38 -4.76 -1.05
C SER A 163 8.57 -6.09 -0.34
N THR A 164 9.45 -6.11 0.66
CA THR A 164 9.49 -7.19 1.66
C THR A 164 8.23 -7.09 2.52
N ILE A 165 7.55 -8.22 2.73
CA ILE A 165 6.32 -8.29 3.53
C ILE A 165 6.61 -9.03 4.82
N LEU A 166 6.39 -8.32 5.93
CA LEU A 166 6.55 -8.84 7.28
C LEU A 166 5.18 -8.87 7.98
N ARG A 167 4.81 -9.97 8.62
CA ARG A 167 3.63 -10.06 9.47
C ARG A 167 4.03 -10.09 10.93
N ALA A 168 3.52 -9.14 11.71
CA ALA A 168 3.74 -9.13 13.14
C ALA A 168 2.79 -10.08 13.85
N GLY A 169 3.29 -11.23 14.27
CA GLY A 169 2.63 -12.14 15.18
C GLY A 169 2.81 -11.74 16.66
N ARG A 170 2.19 -12.50 17.57
CA ARG A 170 2.30 -12.24 19.01
C ARG A 170 3.70 -12.42 19.56
N GLU A 171 4.41 -13.45 19.10
CA GLU A 171 5.74 -13.82 19.62
C GLU A 171 6.86 -13.61 18.61
N GLU A 172 6.55 -13.69 17.31
CA GLU A 172 7.51 -13.62 16.23
C GLU A 172 7.05 -12.71 15.09
N ILE A 173 7.98 -12.37 14.22
CA ILE A 173 7.74 -11.67 12.97
C ILE A 173 7.94 -12.67 11.83
N GLU A 174 6.86 -12.94 11.12
CA GLU A 174 6.86 -13.83 9.96
C GLU A 174 7.29 -13.07 8.71
N VAL A 175 8.26 -13.62 7.96
CA VAL A 175 8.58 -13.14 6.62
C VAL A 175 7.60 -13.78 5.64
N VAL A 176 6.59 -13.02 5.22
CA VAL A 176 5.56 -13.50 4.26
C VAL A 176 6.11 -13.50 2.84
N ARG A 177 6.99 -12.54 2.53
CA ARG A 177 7.66 -12.44 1.23
C ARG A 177 8.98 -11.68 1.39
N GLU A 178 10.04 -12.23 0.87
CA GLU A 178 11.28 -11.49 0.63
C GLU A 178 11.12 -10.60 -0.60
N GLY A 179 11.63 -9.40 -0.53
CA GLY A 179 11.57 -8.42 -1.60
C GLY A 179 12.77 -7.46 -1.52
N GLN A 180 12.55 -6.20 -1.92
CA GLN A 180 13.61 -5.20 -2.00
C GLN A 180 14.25 -4.88 -0.63
N GLY A 181 13.49 -4.89 0.45
CA GLY A 181 14.00 -4.59 1.78
C GLY A 181 14.71 -5.79 2.40
N PRO A 182 15.93 -5.63 2.96
CA PRO A 182 16.60 -6.70 3.72
C PRO A 182 15.73 -7.21 4.87
N ILE A 183 15.83 -8.51 5.16
CA ILE A 183 15.14 -9.06 6.33
C ILE A 183 15.79 -8.48 7.59
N PRO A 184 15.02 -7.83 8.48
CA PRO A 184 15.58 -7.29 9.72
C PRO A 184 15.96 -8.40 10.69
N ASP A 185 17.11 -8.22 11.36
CA ASP A 185 17.59 -9.10 12.45
C ASP A 185 16.69 -9.05 13.68
#